data_0187ef68f1a5694ad111dad80e709f2c
#
_entry.id   0187ef68f1a5694ad111dad80e709f2c
#
_cell.length_a   1.000
_cell.length_b   1.000
_cell.length_c   1.000
_cell.angle_alpha   90.00
_cell.angle_beta   90.00
_cell.angle_gamma   90.00
#
_symmetry.space_group_name_H-M   'P 1'
#
loop_
_entity.id
_entity.type
_entity.pdbx_description
1 polymer ?
#
loop_
_entity_poly.entity_id
_entity_poly.type
_entity_poly.pdbx_seq_one_letter_code
_entity_poly.pdbx_strand_id
1 'polypeptide(L)'
;MDELDCGPIEGEVEALFNKAASYLQTLASSLPQDKLLHFYARYKQATEGPCNIPKPGFFDFKGKQKWEAWKDMGDMSKNNAMMEYVSAMRETDPEWELKASSEKSGAYSSSWVRVSTLQQQPDDFTKDEDKSPFDWVKENNVEKVKILEHGKIMEKDENGMTLLHWAADRGHQEIAKYLLEQKLDVNARDSEGQTALHYAASCGHLEVIRVLLDHGGDPTIQDSDGLQPEECAEEADVKMFFKNL
;
A
#
# COMPACT_ATOMS: atom_id res chain seq x y z
N MET A 1 31.14 -19.10 38.28
CA MET A 1 29.78 -18.66 38.59
C MET A 1 29.36 -17.87 37.38
N ASP A 2 28.82 -18.62 36.43
CA ASP A 2 28.35 -18.01 35.19
C ASP A 2 27.01 -17.34 35.48
N GLU A 3 26.97 -16.03 35.39
CA GLU A 3 25.71 -15.29 35.32
C GLU A 3 25.04 -15.69 33.98
N LEU A 4 24.03 -16.54 34.07
CA LEU A 4 23.11 -16.80 33.00
C LEU A 4 22.41 -15.46 32.66
N ASP A 5 22.86 -14.80 31.59
CA ASP A 5 22.16 -13.72 30.94
C ASP A 5 20.82 -14.30 30.44
N CYS A 6 19.83 -14.24 31.30
CA CYS A 6 18.46 -14.63 30.97
C CYS A 6 17.88 -13.46 30.18
N GLY A 7 17.96 -13.55 28.84
CA GLY A 7 17.31 -12.59 27.95
C GLY A 7 15.84 -12.35 28.36
N PRO A 8 15.29 -11.18 28.07
CA PRO A 8 13.95 -10.81 28.55
C PRO A 8 12.91 -11.87 28.17
N ILE A 9 12.09 -12.25 29.16
CA ILE A 9 11.00 -13.23 28.99
C ILE A 9 10.05 -12.67 27.90
N GLU A 10 9.58 -13.50 26.98
CA GLU A 10 8.75 -13.08 25.81
C GLU A 10 7.63 -12.08 26.18
N GLY A 11 6.96 -12.25 27.32
CA GLY A 11 5.91 -11.35 27.78
C GLY A 11 6.40 -9.94 28.19
N GLU A 12 7.66 -9.79 28.60
CA GLU A 12 8.23 -8.48 28.94
C GLU A 12 8.56 -7.66 27.68
N VAL A 13 9.05 -8.32 26.63
CA VAL A 13 9.34 -7.67 25.34
C VAL A 13 8.06 -7.17 24.72
N GLU A 14 6.99 -7.97 24.75
CA GLU A 14 5.69 -7.57 24.20
C GLU A 14 5.08 -6.38 24.97
N ALA A 15 5.20 -6.38 26.31
CA ALA A 15 4.72 -5.28 27.14
C ALA A 15 5.49 -3.97 26.83
N LEU A 16 6.81 -4.04 26.69
CA LEU A 16 7.66 -2.90 26.31
C LEU A 16 7.35 -2.42 24.90
N PHE A 17 7.16 -3.33 23.95
CA PHE A 17 6.78 -3.02 22.57
C PHE A 17 5.44 -2.26 22.53
N ASN A 18 4.42 -2.76 23.19
CA ASN A 18 3.10 -2.13 23.24
C ASN A 18 3.16 -0.73 23.88
N LYS A 19 3.96 -0.57 24.95
CA LYS A 19 4.20 0.71 25.59
C LYS A 19 4.93 1.69 24.67
N ALA A 20 5.96 1.24 23.95
CA ALA A 20 6.70 2.03 22.98
C ALA A 20 5.83 2.45 21.80
N ALA A 21 4.97 1.54 21.29
CA ALA A 21 4.05 1.82 20.21
C ALA A 21 3.01 2.90 20.61
N SER A 22 2.52 2.86 21.84
CA SER A 22 1.63 3.88 22.37
C SER A 22 2.35 5.24 22.51
N TYR A 23 3.58 5.24 22.98
CA TYR A 23 4.37 6.47 23.14
C TYR A 23 4.74 7.10 21.81
N LEU A 24 5.02 6.31 20.76
CA LEU A 24 5.33 6.82 19.42
C LEU A 24 4.25 7.78 18.89
N GLN A 25 2.98 7.58 19.27
CA GLN A 25 1.89 8.47 18.83
C GLN A 25 2.11 9.91 19.26
N THR A 26 2.68 10.12 20.44
CA THR A 26 2.94 11.46 20.96
C THR A 26 4.08 12.16 20.21
N LEU A 27 4.98 11.38 19.61
CA LEU A 27 6.14 11.86 18.85
C LEU A 27 5.93 11.91 17.34
N ALA A 28 4.89 11.26 16.82
CA ALA A 28 4.73 11.01 15.39
C ALA A 28 4.73 12.30 14.54
N SER A 29 4.17 13.39 15.05
CA SER A 29 4.15 14.68 14.35
C SER A 29 5.50 15.39 14.28
N SER A 30 6.47 15.00 15.11
CA SER A 30 7.80 15.63 15.22
C SER A 30 8.90 14.80 14.57
N LEU A 31 8.62 13.54 14.22
CA LEU A 31 9.62 12.65 13.65
C LEU A 31 9.73 12.79 12.12
N PRO A 32 10.92 12.67 11.55
CA PRO A 32 11.11 12.63 10.11
C PRO A 32 10.55 11.33 9.51
N GLN A 33 10.19 11.39 8.22
CA GLN A 33 9.46 10.33 7.53
C GLN A 33 10.22 8.99 7.49
N ASP A 34 11.53 9.01 7.32
CA ASP A 34 12.39 7.83 7.32
C ASP A 34 12.33 7.08 8.65
N LYS A 35 12.36 7.79 9.77
CA LYS A 35 12.18 7.20 11.11
C LYS A 35 10.79 6.60 11.31
N LEU A 36 9.76 7.27 10.81
CA LEU A 36 8.40 6.75 10.90
C LEU A 36 8.23 5.47 10.05
N LEU A 37 8.83 5.40 8.86
CA LEU A 37 8.84 4.19 8.04
C LEU A 37 9.61 3.04 8.73
N HIS A 38 10.72 3.36 9.42
CA HIS A 38 11.48 2.40 10.20
C HIS A 38 10.64 1.77 11.33
N PHE A 39 9.89 2.59 12.08
CA PHE A 39 8.96 2.11 13.09
C PHE A 39 7.79 1.33 12.49
N TYR A 40 7.24 1.81 11.37
CA TYR A 40 6.15 1.14 10.67
C TYR A 40 6.51 -0.29 10.26
N ALA A 41 7.67 -0.47 9.59
CA ALA A 41 8.11 -1.77 9.12
C ALA A 41 8.24 -2.80 10.26
N ARG A 42 8.88 -2.40 11.37
CA ARG A 42 9.06 -3.24 12.55
C ARG A 42 7.74 -3.56 13.25
N TYR A 43 6.85 -2.58 13.32
CA TYR A 43 5.51 -2.80 13.88
C TYR A 43 4.73 -3.83 13.07
N LYS A 44 4.72 -3.71 11.73
CA LYS A 44 4.06 -4.68 10.84
C LYS A 44 4.69 -6.06 10.95
N GLN A 45 6.01 -6.14 10.98
CA GLN A 45 6.73 -7.40 11.14
C GLN A 45 6.44 -8.06 12.50
N ALA A 46 6.38 -7.27 13.57
CA ALA A 46 6.08 -7.75 14.92
C ALA A 46 4.64 -8.28 15.05
N THR A 47 3.68 -7.60 14.44
CA THR A 47 2.25 -7.93 14.56
C THR A 47 1.78 -8.96 13.53
N GLU A 48 2.12 -8.75 12.27
CA GLU A 48 1.62 -9.56 11.15
C GLU A 48 2.64 -10.62 10.67
N GLY A 49 3.94 -10.37 10.85
CA GLY A 49 5.02 -11.22 10.33
C GLY A 49 5.51 -10.75 8.96
N PRO A 50 6.10 -11.63 8.15
CA PRO A 50 6.62 -11.28 6.82
C PRO A 50 5.57 -10.67 5.90
N CYS A 51 5.98 -9.69 5.08
CA CYS A 51 5.10 -9.01 4.15
C CYS A 51 4.54 -9.98 3.10
N ASN A 52 3.24 -10.25 3.14
CA ASN A 52 2.51 -11.18 2.28
C ASN A 52 1.42 -10.51 1.43
N ILE A 53 1.36 -9.17 1.48
CA ILE A 53 0.41 -8.41 0.67
C ILE A 53 1.04 -8.01 -0.67
N PRO A 54 0.25 -7.86 -1.75
CA PRO A 54 0.76 -7.39 -3.03
C PRO A 54 1.30 -5.96 -2.92
N LYS A 55 2.21 -5.60 -3.84
CA LYS A 55 2.77 -4.24 -3.93
C LYS A 55 1.62 -3.25 -4.20
N PRO A 56 1.58 -2.12 -3.48
CA PRO A 56 0.60 -1.06 -3.75
C PRO A 56 0.72 -0.50 -5.16
N GLY A 57 -0.40 0.01 -5.69
CA GLY A 57 -0.50 0.55 -7.02
C GLY A 57 0.48 1.69 -7.33
N PHE A 58 0.64 2.00 -8.62
CA PHE A 58 1.70 2.89 -9.12
C PHE A 58 1.69 4.27 -8.44
N PHE A 59 0.51 4.87 -8.22
CA PHE A 59 0.37 6.19 -7.59
C PHE A 59 0.31 6.19 -6.07
N ASP A 60 0.26 5.03 -5.43
CA ASP A 60 0.33 4.96 -3.97
C ASP A 60 1.79 5.04 -3.49
N PHE A 61 2.46 6.17 -3.76
CA PHE A 61 3.85 6.38 -3.36
C PHE A 61 4.07 6.15 -1.87
N LYS A 62 3.12 6.58 -1.03
CA LYS A 62 3.20 6.37 0.42
C LYS A 62 2.99 4.91 0.80
N GLY A 63 2.04 4.24 0.16
CA GLY A 63 1.82 2.81 0.32
C GLY A 63 3.03 2.00 -0.15
N LYS A 64 3.62 2.36 -1.30
CA LYS A 64 4.86 1.72 -1.80
C LYS A 64 6.02 1.85 -0.82
N GLN A 65 6.30 3.06 -0.32
CA GLN A 65 7.36 3.26 0.67
C GLN A 65 7.14 2.43 1.94
N LYS A 66 5.91 2.35 2.43
CA LYS A 66 5.54 1.52 3.58
C LYS A 66 5.70 0.03 3.27
N TRP A 67 5.24 -0.38 2.10
CA TRP A 67 5.32 -1.77 1.64
C TRP A 67 6.78 -2.20 1.46
N GLU A 68 7.60 -1.40 0.82
CA GLU A 68 9.04 -1.63 0.64
C GLU A 68 9.75 -1.75 1.98
N ALA A 69 9.54 -0.78 2.88
CA ALA A 69 10.13 -0.81 4.21
C ALA A 69 9.74 -2.08 5.00
N TRP A 70 8.50 -2.58 4.86
CA TRP A 70 8.08 -3.83 5.49
C TRP A 70 8.62 -5.05 4.75
N LYS A 71 8.65 -5.04 3.43
CA LYS A 71 9.18 -6.12 2.59
C LYS A 71 10.67 -6.35 2.84
N ASP A 72 11.43 -5.29 3.05
CA ASP A 72 12.87 -5.33 3.37
C ASP A 72 13.17 -6.01 4.72
N MET A 73 12.18 -6.12 5.62
CA MET A 73 12.35 -6.88 6.87
C MET A 73 12.52 -8.40 6.65
N GLY A 74 12.13 -8.91 5.46
CA GLY A 74 12.26 -10.32 5.09
C GLY A 74 11.61 -11.27 6.10
N ASP A 75 12.35 -12.31 6.49
CA ASP A 75 11.89 -13.37 7.40
C ASP A 75 12.22 -13.09 8.88
N MET A 76 12.45 -11.82 9.25
CA MET A 76 12.71 -11.46 10.65
C MET A 76 11.60 -11.97 11.56
N SER A 77 11.98 -12.60 12.68
CA SER A 77 11.00 -13.09 13.66
C SER A 77 10.24 -11.93 14.33
N LYS A 78 9.00 -12.18 14.73
CA LYS A 78 8.17 -11.20 15.45
C LYS A 78 8.87 -10.66 16.69
N ASN A 79 9.52 -11.53 17.45
CA ASN A 79 10.22 -11.17 18.69
C ASN A 79 11.42 -10.23 18.39
N ASN A 80 12.21 -10.52 17.35
CA ASN A 80 13.30 -9.65 16.95
C ASN A 80 12.78 -8.29 16.47
N ALA A 81 11.68 -8.26 15.73
CA ALA A 81 11.06 -7.02 15.28
C ALA A 81 10.57 -6.16 16.46
N MET A 82 10.00 -6.78 17.52
CA MET A 82 9.64 -6.09 18.76
C MET A 82 10.86 -5.52 19.47
N MET A 83 11.93 -6.30 19.61
CA MET A 83 13.18 -5.82 20.25
C MET A 83 13.80 -4.67 19.48
N GLU A 84 13.88 -4.77 18.15
CA GLU A 84 14.40 -3.66 17.33
C GLU A 84 13.52 -2.41 17.41
N TYR A 85 12.20 -2.57 17.49
CA TYR A 85 11.27 -1.45 17.69
C TYR A 85 11.57 -0.71 19.01
N VAL A 86 11.72 -1.44 20.11
CA VAL A 86 12.05 -0.87 21.43
C VAL A 86 13.43 -0.24 21.42
N SER A 87 14.43 -0.86 20.77
CA SER A 87 15.76 -0.27 20.60
C SER A 87 15.72 1.04 19.85
N ALA A 88 15.01 1.09 18.71
CA ALA A 88 14.83 2.31 17.94
C ALA A 88 14.11 3.43 18.73
N MET A 89 13.19 3.06 19.64
CA MET A 89 12.55 4.02 20.54
C MET A 89 13.54 4.60 21.55
N ARG A 90 14.42 3.78 22.12
CA ARG A 90 15.46 4.24 23.04
C ARG A 90 16.47 5.17 22.36
N GLU A 91 16.79 4.93 21.10
CA GLU A 91 17.65 5.81 20.31
C GLU A 91 16.96 7.14 19.97
N THR A 92 15.65 7.12 19.80
CA THR A 92 14.85 8.30 19.43
C THR A 92 14.59 9.20 20.64
N ASP A 93 14.23 8.62 21.78
CA ASP A 93 14.04 9.32 23.06
C ASP A 93 14.54 8.41 24.19
N PRO A 94 15.77 8.63 24.73
CA PRO A 94 16.32 7.80 25.80
C PRO A 94 15.49 7.78 27.10
N GLU A 95 14.65 8.77 27.31
CA GLU A 95 13.80 8.91 28.50
C GLU A 95 12.36 8.42 28.30
N TRP A 96 12.05 7.83 27.14
CA TRP A 96 10.69 7.45 26.76
C TRP A 96 9.98 6.56 27.79
N GLU A 97 10.71 5.63 28.45
CA GLU A 97 10.11 4.72 29.43
C GLU A 97 9.58 5.46 30.67
N LEU A 98 10.29 6.51 31.10
CA LEU A 98 9.89 7.38 32.22
C LEU A 98 8.69 8.24 31.81
N LYS A 99 8.76 8.87 30.63
CA LYS A 99 7.70 9.74 30.09
C LYS A 99 6.42 8.96 29.86
N ALA A 100 6.49 7.79 29.25
CA ALA A 100 5.37 6.89 29.01
C ALA A 100 4.75 6.30 30.31
N SER A 101 5.45 6.37 31.45
CA SER A 101 4.95 5.94 32.75
C SER A 101 4.28 7.05 33.53
N SER A 102 4.55 8.31 33.23
CA SER A 102 4.01 9.49 33.90
C SER A 102 2.62 9.90 33.36
N GLU A 103 2.27 9.48 32.16
CA GLU A 103 0.92 9.69 31.62
C GLU A 103 -0.07 8.72 32.29
N LYS A 104 -0.97 9.26 33.07
CA LYS A 104 -2.04 8.50 33.77
C LYS A 104 -2.76 7.63 32.76
N SER A 105 -2.84 6.33 33.06
CA SER A 105 -3.63 5.33 32.34
C SER A 105 -5.09 5.77 32.19
N GLY A 106 -5.38 6.51 31.13
CA GLY A 106 -6.72 6.55 30.58
C GLY A 106 -7.00 5.17 29.98
N ALA A 107 -8.14 4.57 30.34
CA ALA A 107 -8.57 3.26 29.88
C ALA A 107 -8.52 3.20 28.33
N TYR A 108 -7.46 2.60 27.81
CA TYR A 108 -7.37 2.33 26.40
C TYR A 108 -8.17 1.07 26.10
N SER A 109 -9.41 1.28 25.66
CA SER A 109 -10.10 0.34 24.81
C SER A 109 -9.13 -0.08 23.70
N SER A 110 -9.06 -1.36 23.37
CA SER A 110 -8.23 -2.00 22.35
C SER A 110 -8.52 -1.50 20.93
N SER A 111 -8.49 -0.19 20.74
CA SER A 111 -8.47 0.47 19.44
C SER A 111 -7.00 0.62 19.07
N TRP A 112 -6.49 -0.36 18.37
CA TRP A 112 -5.13 -0.45 17.86
C TRP A 112 -4.69 0.88 17.25
N VAL A 113 -3.60 1.39 17.83
CA VAL A 113 -2.85 2.53 17.34
C VAL A 113 -2.62 2.36 15.86
N ARG A 114 -3.38 3.11 15.10
CA ARG A 114 -3.07 3.29 13.70
C ARG A 114 -1.79 4.12 13.61
N VAL A 115 -0.61 3.46 13.58
CA VAL A 115 0.65 4.07 13.11
C VAL A 115 0.49 4.49 11.63
N SER A 116 -0.68 4.23 11.06
CA SER A 116 -1.23 4.81 9.84
C SER A 116 -1.44 6.31 9.86
N THR A 117 -1.17 7.01 10.96
CA THR A 117 -1.25 8.48 11.00
C THR A 117 0.01 9.19 10.51
N LEU A 118 0.83 8.57 9.68
CA LEU A 118 1.42 9.30 8.58
C LEU A 118 0.26 9.63 7.64
N GLN A 119 -0.41 10.77 7.94
CA GLN A 119 -1.55 11.26 7.17
C GLN A 119 -1.93 10.35 5.97
N GLN A 120 -2.44 9.12 6.27
CA GLN A 120 -3.68 8.87 5.65
C GLN A 120 -4.57 9.94 6.30
N GLN A 121 -4.99 10.91 5.57
CA GLN A 121 -6.40 11.27 5.68
C GLN A 121 -7.09 9.92 5.84
N PRO A 122 -7.90 9.69 6.89
CA PRO A 122 -8.68 8.47 6.96
C PRO A 122 -9.11 8.28 5.52
N ASP A 123 -8.94 7.06 4.94
CA ASP A 123 -9.79 6.71 3.83
C ASP A 123 -11.13 7.15 4.34
N ASP A 124 -11.40 8.35 3.93
CA ASP A 124 -12.55 9.09 4.38
C ASP A 124 -13.63 8.05 4.21
N PHE A 125 -14.33 7.70 5.29
CA PHE A 125 -15.63 7.12 5.14
C PHE A 125 -16.45 8.27 4.54
N THR A 126 -16.04 8.70 3.33
CA THR A 126 -16.86 9.54 2.49
C THR A 126 -18.14 8.76 2.42
N LYS A 127 -19.18 9.35 2.95
CA LYS A 127 -20.51 8.75 2.85
C LYS A 127 -20.66 8.35 1.40
N ASP A 128 -21.26 7.20 1.15
CA ASP A 128 -21.49 6.71 -0.22
C ASP A 128 -21.96 7.79 -1.20
N GLU A 129 -22.61 8.84 -0.67
CA GLU A 129 -23.14 10.00 -1.41
C GLU A 129 -22.05 10.95 -1.94
N ASP A 130 -20.87 10.95 -1.31
CA ASP A 130 -19.75 11.86 -1.65
C ASP A 130 -18.63 11.15 -2.44
N LYS A 131 -18.73 9.83 -2.68
CA LYS A 131 -17.73 9.06 -3.38
C LYS A 131 -17.77 9.29 -4.88
N SER A 132 -16.59 9.51 -5.46
CA SER A 132 -16.40 9.58 -6.90
C SER A 132 -16.46 8.19 -7.58
N PRO A 133 -16.67 8.10 -8.89
CA PRO A 133 -16.53 6.86 -9.65
C PRO A 133 -15.19 6.16 -9.43
N PHE A 134 -14.11 6.93 -9.28
CA PHE A 134 -12.77 6.43 -9.03
C PHE A 134 -12.64 5.74 -7.67
N ASP A 135 -13.33 6.23 -6.65
CA ASP A 135 -13.31 5.63 -5.31
C ASP A 135 -13.99 4.25 -5.32
N TRP A 136 -15.09 4.10 -6.07
CA TRP A 136 -15.75 2.79 -6.26
C TRP A 136 -14.84 1.77 -6.95
N VAL A 137 -14.03 2.22 -7.93
CA VAL A 137 -13.04 1.35 -8.57
C VAL A 137 -11.91 1.00 -7.60
N LYS A 138 -11.37 1.96 -6.85
CA LYS A 138 -10.32 1.72 -5.85
C LYS A 138 -10.74 0.72 -4.77
N GLU A 139 -12.01 0.76 -4.37
CA GLU A 139 -12.60 -0.14 -3.36
C GLU A 139 -13.02 -1.51 -3.94
N ASN A 140 -12.85 -1.74 -5.24
CA ASN A 140 -13.34 -2.93 -5.94
C ASN A 140 -14.87 -3.12 -5.82
N ASN A 141 -15.61 -2.03 -5.78
CA ASN A 141 -17.05 -2.09 -5.62
C ASN A 141 -17.75 -2.24 -7.00
N VAL A 142 -17.75 -3.47 -7.49
CA VAL A 142 -18.29 -3.83 -8.81
C VAL A 142 -19.74 -3.39 -8.97
N GLU A 143 -20.58 -3.56 -7.94
CA GLU A 143 -22.00 -3.22 -7.96
C GLU A 143 -22.22 -1.72 -8.17
N LYS A 144 -21.45 -0.89 -7.48
CA LYS A 144 -21.53 0.57 -7.62
C LYS A 144 -21.00 1.03 -8.98
N VAL A 145 -19.93 0.40 -9.49
CA VAL A 145 -19.41 0.72 -10.83
C VAL A 145 -20.43 0.36 -11.91
N LYS A 146 -21.15 -0.76 -11.78
CA LYS A 146 -22.16 -1.20 -12.75
C LYS A 146 -23.40 -0.29 -12.84
N ILE A 147 -23.70 0.46 -11.80
CA ILE A 147 -24.86 1.40 -11.81
C ILE A 147 -24.47 2.84 -12.16
N LEU A 148 -23.19 3.11 -12.46
CA LEU A 148 -22.75 4.42 -12.91
C LEU A 148 -23.40 4.79 -14.25
N GLU A 149 -23.79 6.05 -14.39
CA GLU A 149 -24.20 6.59 -15.68
C GLU A 149 -23.04 6.57 -16.67
N HIS A 150 -23.33 6.33 -17.95
CA HIS A 150 -22.30 6.22 -18.99
C HIS A 150 -21.36 7.44 -19.05
N GLY A 151 -21.88 8.65 -18.83
CA GLY A 151 -21.07 9.87 -18.73
C GLY A 151 -20.03 9.82 -17.64
N LYS A 152 -20.37 9.26 -16.49
CA LYS A 152 -19.46 9.09 -15.34
C LYS A 152 -18.39 8.03 -15.59
N ILE A 153 -18.72 7.00 -16.36
CA ILE A 153 -17.76 5.96 -16.75
C ILE A 153 -16.67 6.52 -17.66
N MET A 154 -16.98 7.52 -18.48
CA MET A 154 -16.07 8.15 -19.44
C MET A 154 -15.24 9.30 -18.84
N GLU A 155 -15.45 9.67 -17.58
CA GLU A 155 -14.69 10.75 -16.93
C GLU A 155 -13.23 10.39 -16.80
N LYS A 156 -12.39 11.42 -16.83
CA LYS A 156 -10.97 11.33 -16.50
C LYS A 156 -10.72 12.14 -15.23
N ASP A 157 -9.79 11.68 -14.42
CA ASP A 157 -9.34 12.44 -13.27
C ASP A 157 -8.39 13.60 -13.68
N GLU A 158 -7.89 14.33 -12.70
CA GLU A 158 -6.97 15.46 -12.88
C GLU A 158 -5.63 15.09 -13.55
N ASN A 159 -5.24 13.83 -13.51
CA ASN A 159 -4.06 13.26 -14.17
C ASN A 159 -4.38 12.68 -15.55
N GLY A 160 -5.63 12.82 -16.03
CA GLY A 160 -6.06 12.26 -17.29
C GLY A 160 -6.34 10.75 -17.26
N MET A 161 -6.32 10.13 -16.07
CA MET A 161 -6.59 8.70 -15.90
C MET A 161 -8.08 8.40 -16.04
N THR A 162 -8.39 7.31 -16.71
CA THR A 162 -9.75 6.76 -16.78
C THR A 162 -9.98 5.74 -15.65
N LEU A 163 -11.23 5.34 -15.45
CA LEU A 163 -11.55 4.24 -14.53
C LEU A 163 -10.81 2.94 -14.87
N LEU A 164 -10.48 2.73 -16.16
CA LEU A 164 -9.73 1.55 -16.61
C LEU A 164 -8.27 1.58 -16.13
N HIS A 165 -7.63 2.74 -16.09
CA HIS A 165 -6.28 2.89 -15.50
C HIS A 165 -6.29 2.51 -14.03
N TRP A 166 -7.27 2.98 -13.26
CA TRP A 166 -7.41 2.65 -11.85
C TRP A 166 -7.73 1.19 -11.61
N ALA A 167 -8.58 0.57 -12.45
CA ALA A 167 -8.86 -0.86 -12.38
C ALA A 167 -7.61 -1.69 -12.69
N ALA A 168 -6.79 -1.23 -13.63
CA ALA A 168 -5.53 -1.88 -14.01
C ALA A 168 -4.47 -1.74 -12.91
N ASP A 169 -4.32 -0.55 -12.32
CA ASP A 169 -3.42 -0.28 -11.21
C ASP A 169 -3.71 -1.16 -9.97
N ARG A 170 -5.00 -1.41 -9.70
CA ARG A 170 -5.45 -2.18 -8.54
C ARG A 170 -5.65 -3.67 -8.80
N GLY A 171 -5.49 -4.13 -10.03
CA GLY A 171 -5.68 -5.53 -10.41
C GLY A 171 -7.14 -6.00 -10.43
N HIS A 172 -8.09 -5.09 -10.59
CA HIS A 172 -9.53 -5.39 -10.52
C HIS A 172 -10.05 -5.90 -11.86
N GLN A 173 -9.80 -7.18 -12.14
CA GLN A 173 -10.12 -7.84 -13.40
C GLN A 173 -11.60 -7.73 -13.80
N GLU A 174 -12.53 -7.93 -12.85
CA GLU A 174 -13.98 -7.87 -13.14
C GLU A 174 -14.40 -6.46 -13.54
N ILE A 175 -13.90 -5.44 -12.84
CA ILE A 175 -14.18 -4.04 -13.17
C ILE A 175 -13.58 -3.70 -14.54
N ALA A 176 -12.31 -4.07 -14.79
CA ALA A 176 -11.65 -3.82 -16.08
C ALA A 176 -12.46 -4.42 -17.25
N LYS A 177 -12.89 -5.68 -17.13
CA LYS A 177 -13.72 -6.33 -18.11
C LYS A 177 -15.04 -5.60 -18.35
N TYR A 178 -15.75 -5.24 -17.27
CA TYR A 178 -17.01 -4.50 -17.37
C TYR A 178 -16.81 -3.15 -18.08
N LEU A 179 -15.76 -2.38 -17.73
CA LEU A 179 -15.48 -1.08 -18.33
C LEU A 179 -15.21 -1.21 -19.84
N LEU A 180 -14.49 -2.25 -20.27
CA LEU A 180 -14.20 -2.53 -21.68
C LEU A 180 -15.49 -2.93 -22.44
N GLU A 181 -16.41 -3.68 -21.82
CA GLU A 181 -17.75 -3.97 -22.37
C GLU A 181 -18.58 -2.68 -22.56
N GLN A 182 -18.34 -1.65 -21.72
CA GLN A 182 -18.94 -0.32 -21.89
C GLN A 182 -18.24 0.53 -22.98
N LYS A 183 -17.28 -0.05 -23.72
CA LYS A 183 -16.53 0.58 -24.83
C LYS A 183 -15.61 1.72 -24.40
N LEU A 184 -15.04 1.66 -23.21
CA LEU A 184 -13.90 2.51 -22.89
C LEU A 184 -12.75 2.20 -23.85
N ASP A 185 -12.05 3.25 -24.24
CA ASP A 185 -10.84 3.11 -25.04
C ASP A 185 -9.75 2.39 -24.21
N VAL A 186 -9.43 1.16 -24.61
CA VAL A 186 -8.41 0.32 -23.96
C VAL A 186 -7.01 0.94 -24.05
N ASN A 187 -6.77 1.76 -25.09
CA ASN A 187 -5.49 2.43 -25.35
C ASN A 187 -5.53 3.91 -24.94
N ALA A 188 -6.53 4.32 -24.15
CA ALA A 188 -6.56 5.67 -23.60
C ALA A 188 -5.23 5.97 -22.88
N ARG A 189 -4.72 7.19 -23.07
CA ARG A 189 -3.49 7.66 -22.45
C ARG A 189 -3.81 8.70 -21.39
N ASP A 190 -3.09 8.64 -20.29
CA ASP A 190 -3.10 9.67 -19.24
C ASP A 190 -2.17 10.85 -19.58
N SER A 191 -1.90 11.75 -18.64
CA SER A 191 -1.02 12.90 -18.81
C SER A 191 0.45 12.54 -19.04
N GLU A 192 0.90 11.36 -18.61
CA GLU A 192 2.25 10.84 -18.81
C GLU A 192 2.35 9.91 -20.02
N GLY A 193 1.27 9.81 -20.79
CA GLY A 193 1.21 8.95 -21.98
C GLY A 193 1.05 7.47 -21.66
N GLN A 194 0.83 7.10 -20.41
CA GLN A 194 0.66 5.72 -19.98
C GLN A 194 -0.74 5.20 -20.29
N THR A 195 -0.83 3.93 -20.64
CA THR A 195 -2.10 3.21 -20.85
C THR A 195 -2.38 2.28 -19.66
N ALA A 196 -3.59 1.74 -19.58
CA ALA A 196 -3.93 0.74 -18.57
C ALA A 196 -3.00 -0.48 -18.59
N LEU A 197 -2.41 -0.82 -19.76
CA LEU A 197 -1.40 -1.89 -19.88
C LEU A 197 -0.10 -1.55 -19.14
N HIS A 198 0.36 -0.30 -19.16
CA HIS A 198 1.54 0.13 -18.40
C HIS A 198 1.33 -0.06 -16.91
N TYR A 199 0.16 0.36 -16.39
CA TYR A 199 -0.21 0.19 -15.00
C TYR A 199 -0.29 -1.28 -14.57
N ALA A 200 -1.01 -2.10 -15.35
CA ALA A 200 -1.14 -3.52 -15.07
C ALA A 200 0.23 -4.23 -15.11
N ALA A 201 1.12 -3.85 -16.03
CA ALA A 201 2.45 -4.41 -16.15
C ALA A 201 3.37 -4.02 -14.97
N SER A 202 3.38 -2.73 -14.61
CA SER A 202 4.16 -2.22 -13.48
C SER A 202 3.75 -2.85 -12.14
N CYS A 203 2.44 -3.12 -11.97
CA CYS A 203 1.89 -3.69 -10.73
C CYS A 203 1.82 -5.23 -10.74
N GLY A 204 2.24 -5.91 -11.82
CA GLY A 204 2.29 -7.37 -11.88
C GLY A 204 0.92 -8.06 -12.10
N HIS A 205 -0.09 -7.35 -12.59
CA HIS A 205 -1.45 -7.87 -12.67
C HIS A 205 -1.71 -8.65 -13.98
N LEU A 206 -1.15 -9.86 -14.08
CA LEU A 206 -1.22 -10.72 -15.28
C LEU A 206 -2.65 -10.93 -15.82
N GLU A 207 -3.63 -11.15 -14.95
CA GLU A 207 -5.01 -11.40 -15.38
C GLU A 207 -5.64 -10.15 -16.00
N VAL A 208 -5.29 -8.96 -15.48
CA VAL A 208 -5.75 -7.70 -16.09
C VAL A 208 -5.04 -7.46 -17.41
N ILE A 209 -3.73 -7.76 -17.53
CA ILE A 209 -2.99 -7.69 -18.79
C ILE A 209 -3.67 -8.54 -19.87
N ARG A 210 -4.04 -9.77 -19.54
CA ARG A 210 -4.78 -10.66 -20.48
C ARG A 210 -6.09 -10.02 -20.93
N VAL A 211 -6.89 -9.52 -20.00
CA VAL A 211 -8.17 -8.88 -20.32
C VAL A 211 -7.97 -7.67 -21.23
N LEU A 212 -6.97 -6.82 -20.97
CA LEU A 212 -6.69 -5.65 -21.79
C LEU A 212 -6.27 -6.05 -23.21
N LEU A 213 -5.37 -7.04 -23.35
CA LEU A 213 -4.92 -7.54 -24.65
C LEU A 213 -6.06 -8.19 -25.46
N ASP A 214 -6.91 -8.99 -24.79
CA ASP A 214 -8.09 -9.63 -25.42
C ASP A 214 -9.08 -8.59 -25.98
N HIS A 215 -9.07 -7.37 -25.44
CA HIS A 215 -9.90 -6.26 -25.90
C HIS A 215 -9.16 -5.26 -26.80
N GLY A 216 -7.99 -5.63 -27.33
CA GLY A 216 -7.25 -4.83 -28.30
C GLY A 216 -6.29 -3.82 -27.68
N GLY A 217 -5.86 -4.05 -26.43
CA GLY A 217 -4.75 -3.29 -25.82
C GLY A 217 -3.48 -3.45 -26.64
N ASP A 218 -2.85 -2.34 -26.99
CA ASP A 218 -1.63 -2.30 -27.80
C ASP A 218 -0.38 -2.28 -26.89
N PRO A 219 0.41 -3.39 -26.82
CA PRO A 219 1.60 -3.47 -25.97
C PRO A 219 2.78 -2.66 -26.52
N THR A 220 2.67 -2.06 -27.71
CA THR A 220 3.75 -1.30 -28.36
C THR A 220 3.67 0.19 -28.10
N ILE A 221 2.60 0.67 -27.48
CA ILE A 221 2.46 2.09 -27.11
C ILE A 221 3.55 2.46 -26.12
N GLN A 222 4.24 3.55 -26.40
CA GLN A 222 5.26 4.12 -25.50
C GLN A 222 4.66 5.26 -24.67
N ASP A 223 5.03 5.33 -23.41
CA ASP A 223 4.74 6.46 -22.54
C ASP A 223 5.61 7.70 -22.88
N SER A 224 5.56 8.75 -22.06
CA SER A 224 6.33 9.97 -22.29
C SER A 224 7.84 9.80 -22.10
N ASP A 225 8.28 8.76 -21.38
CA ASP A 225 9.68 8.40 -21.22
C ASP A 225 10.17 7.43 -22.33
N GLY A 226 9.27 7.06 -23.24
CA GLY A 226 9.55 6.15 -24.35
C GLY A 226 9.50 4.68 -23.97
N LEU A 227 8.99 4.35 -22.78
CA LEU A 227 8.89 2.98 -22.27
C LEU A 227 7.60 2.31 -22.74
N GLN A 228 7.70 1.04 -23.14
CA GLN A 228 6.55 0.17 -23.41
C GLN A 228 6.08 -0.53 -22.13
N PRO A 229 4.85 -1.07 -22.08
CA PRO A 229 4.34 -1.80 -20.90
C PRO A 229 5.26 -2.93 -20.40
N GLU A 230 5.93 -3.68 -21.32
CA GLU A 230 6.89 -4.72 -20.95
C GLU A 230 8.07 -4.15 -20.15
N GLU A 231 8.55 -2.96 -20.52
CA GLU A 231 9.71 -2.31 -19.90
C GLU A 231 9.36 -1.76 -18.50
N CYS A 232 8.08 -1.41 -18.26
CA CYS A 232 7.58 -0.99 -16.96
C CYS A 232 7.40 -2.15 -15.98
N ALA A 233 7.37 -3.40 -16.46
CA ALA A 233 7.17 -4.56 -15.59
C ALA A 233 8.39 -4.79 -14.69
N GLU A 234 8.16 -5.01 -13.40
CA GLU A 234 9.20 -5.42 -12.46
C GLU A 234 9.28 -6.95 -12.33
N GLU A 235 8.12 -7.62 -12.38
CA GLU A 235 7.99 -9.05 -12.18
C GLU A 235 8.44 -9.88 -13.38
N ALA A 236 9.22 -10.94 -13.12
CA ALA A 236 9.76 -11.82 -14.16
C ALA A 236 8.66 -12.52 -14.97
N ASP A 237 7.56 -12.90 -14.30
CA ASP A 237 6.43 -13.59 -14.95
C ASP A 237 5.71 -12.69 -15.95
N VAL A 238 5.56 -11.40 -15.63
CA VAL A 238 4.97 -10.41 -16.53
C VAL A 238 5.90 -10.18 -17.74
N LYS A 239 7.20 -10.00 -17.51
CA LYS A 239 8.19 -9.89 -18.60
C LYS A 239 8.18 -11.11 -19.51
N MET A 240 8.11 -12.30 -18.91
CA MET A 240 8.06 -13.55 -19.70
C MET A 240 6.75 -13.65 -20.48
N PHE A 241 5.65 -13.17 -19.92
CA PHE A 241 4.37 -13.15 -20.63
C PHE A 241 4.41 -12.28 -21.87
N PHE A 242 4.92 -11.02 -21.79
CA PHE A 242 5.05 -10.13 -22.95
C PHE A 242 6.00 -10.68 -24.02
N LYS A 243 7.10 -11.36 -23.65
CA LYS A 243 8.03 -11.98 -24.60
C LYS A 243 7.42 -13.14 -25.39
N ASN A 244 6.32 -13.71 -24.92
CA ASN A 244 5.64 -14.83 -25.56
C ASN A 244 4.36 -14.41 -26.33
N LEU A 245 4.10 -13.09 -26.43
CA LEU A 245 3.05 -12.53 -27.28
C LEU A 245 3.49 -12.50 -28.74
#